data_78ed93db95718b81eb2ee1261bdf8d69
#
_entry.id   78ed93db95718b81eb2ee1261bdf8d69
#
_cell.length_a   1.000
_cell.length_b   1.000
_cell.length_c   1.000
_cell.angle_alpha   90.00
_cell.angle_beta   90.00
_cell.angle_gamma   90.00
#
_symmetry.space_group_name_H-M   'P 1'
#
loop_
_entity.id
_entity.type
_entity.pdbx_description
1 polymer ?
#
loop_
_entity_poly.entity_id
_entity_poly.type
_entity_poly.pdbx_seq_one_letter_code
_entity_poly.pdbx_strand_id
1 'polypeptide(L)'
;DDASVTVQATVLPDEIAKTISGSMTITPADANDKWYYKLTSVSNSSTDLMAGNFIDYTAVDDDTAPTAIATGDKVNFLFIKNTDSSNDVYIVLDAGTASTSATDAIKIAAGHSWYANLPNTTVADIHAISSSSTVTCVVAALLDDVA
;
A
#
# COMPACT_ATOMS: atom_id res chain seq x y z
N ASP A 1 -8.19 8.72 14.50
CA ASP A 1 -7.53 7.60 15.19
C ASP A 1 -6.18 7.30 14.55
N ASP A 2 -5.17 7.02 15.37
CA ASP A 2 -3.83 6.73 14.91
C ASP A 2 -3.68 5.25 14.55
N ALA A 3 -2.81 4.96 13.60
CA ALA A 3 -2.30 3.63 13.37
C ALA A 3 -0.82 3.54 13.75
N SER A 4 -0.34 2.34 14.01
CA SER A 4 1.07 2.10 14.32
C SER A 4 1.66 1.00 13.45
N VAL A 5 2.91 1.17 13.06
CA VAL A 5 3.71 0.15 12.38
C VAL A 5 4.93 -0.14 13.23
N THR A 6 5.16 -1.41 13.51
CA THR A 6 6.37 -1.88 14.19
C THR A 6 7.15 -2.80 13.26
N VAL A 7 8.45 -2.56 13.15
CA VAL A 7 9.35 -3.33 12.31
C VAL A 7 10.48 -3.90 13.12
N GLN A 8 10.77 -5.17 12.90
CA GLN A 8 11.96 -5.83 13.42
C GLN A 8 12.68 -6.52 12.25
N ALA A 9 13.97 -6.27 12.15
CA ALA A 9 14.81 -6.89 11.15
C ALA A 9 16.06 -7.50 11.81
N THR A 10 16.34 -8.76 11.48
CA THR A 10 17.63 -9.36 11.78
C THR A 10 18.48 -9.32 10.52
N VAL A 11 19.57 -8.61 10.58
CA VAL A 11 20.46 -8.35 9.45
C VAL A 11 21.88 -8.83 9.78
N LEU A 12 22.69 -9.00 8.75
CA LEU A 12 24.06 -9.49 8.80
C LEU A 12 24.15 -11.02 8.92
N PRO A 13 25.32 -11.61 8.61
CA PRO A 13 25.58 -13.03 8.75
C PRO A 13 25.41 -13.54 10.18
N ASP A 14 25.20 -14.85 10.34
CA ASP A 14 24.90 -15.49 11.61
C ASP A 14 25.94 -15.21 12.71
N GLU A 15 27.22 -15.06 12.33
CA GLU A 15 28.34 -14.80 13.26
C GLU A 15 28.24 -13.42 13.94
N ILE A 16 27.56 -12.46 13.28
CA ILE A 16 27.42 -11.08 13.78
C ILE A 16 25.99 -10.57 13.68
N ALA A 17 25.01 -11.48 13.67
CA ALA A 17 23.61 -11.14 13.52
C ALA A 17 23.18 -9.98 14.43
N LYS A 18 22.56 -8.97 13.83
CA LYS A 18 22.07 -7.78 14.52
C LYS A 18 20.57 -7.66 14.36
N THR A 19 19.84 -7.58 15.45
CA THR A 19 18.42 -7.26 15.46
C THR A 19 18.24 -5.76 15.61
N ILE A 20 17.52 -5.16 14.66
CA ILE A 20 17.16 -3.74 14.64
C ILE A 20 15.63 -3.67 14.72
N SER A 21 15.11 -2.86 15.61
CA SER A 21 13.68 -2.60 15.71
C SER A 21 13.37 -1.11 15.66
N GLY A 22 12.23 -0.77 15.12
CA GLY A 22 11.73 0.59 15.04
C GLY A 22 10.21 0.62 14.90
N SER A 23 9.63 1.77 15.13
CA SER A 23 8.19 1.97 14.98
C SER A 23 7.91 3.35 14.41
N MET A 24 6.75 3.48 13.76
CA MET A 24 6.18 4.76 13.39
C MET A 24 4.71 4.81 13.78
N THR A 25 4.24 5.99 14.12
CA THR A 25 2.82 6.29 14.32
C THR A 25 2.34 7.08 13.11
N ILE A 26 1.21 6.67 12.55
CA ILE A 26 0.56 7.34 11.43
C ILE A 26 -0.68 8.02 11.97
N THR A 27 -0.71 9.35 11.90
CA THR A 27 -1.79 10.18 12.41
C THR A 27 -2.47 10.88 11.24
N PRO A 28 -3.82 10.82 11.14
CA PRO A 28 -4.57 11.65 10.21
C PRO A 28 -4.26 13.14 10.41
N ALA A 29 -4.13 13.89 9.31
CA ALA A 29 -3.85 15.32 9.36
C ALA A 29 -5.09 16.11 9.80
N ASP A 30 -6.27 15.68 9.37
CA ASP A 30 -7.55 16.29 9.73
C ASP A 30 -8.71 15.27 9.71
N ALA A 31 -9.92 15.78 9.89
CA ALA A 31 -11.13 14.95 9.98
C ALA A 31 -11.64 14.43 8.62
N ASN A 32 -11.07 14.93 7.51
CA ASN A 32 -11.45 14.48 6.17
C ASN A 32 -10.56 13.33 5.68
N ASP A 33 -9.45 13.07 6.35
CA ASP A 33 -8.58 11.94 6.02
C ASP A 33 -9.32 10.62 6.16
N LYS A 34 -9.06 9.71 5.24
CA LYS A 34 -9.78 8.45 5.12
C LYS A 34 -8.84 7.26 5.30
N TRP A 35 -9.26 6.31 6.12
CA TRP A 35 -8.62 5.02 6.20
C TRP A 35 -9.16 4.10 5.10
N TYR A 36 -8.28 3.73 4.17
CA TYR A 36 -8.56 2.78 3.11
C TYR A 36 -8.16 1.37 3.54
N TYR A 37 -9.04 0.40 3.32
CA TYR A 37 -8.73 -1.01 3.49
C TYR A 37 -9.47 -1.82 2.44
N LYS A 38 -8.74 -2.62 1.68
CA LYS A 38 -9.33 -3.45 0.63
C LYS A 38 -8.51 -4.70 0.35
N LEU A 39 -9.19 -5.82 0.13
CA LEU A 39 -8.62 -6.97 -0.55
C LEU A 39 -8.64 -6.68 -2.04
N THR A 40 -7.47 -6.51 -2.63
CA THR A 40 -7.30 -6.04 -4.01
C THR A 40 -6.75 -7.14 -4.89
N SER A 41 -7.39 -7.34 -6.05
CA SER A 41 -6.89 -8.23 -7.09
C SER A 41 -5.94 -7.49 -7.99
N VAL A 42 -4.69 -7.95 -8.06
CA VAL A 42 -3.66 -7.43 -8.96
C VAL A 42 -3.48 -8.41 -10.11
N SER A 43 -3.79 -7.98 -11.31
CA SER A 43 -3.66 -8.81 -12.52
C SER A 43 -2.24 -8.77 -13.09
N ASN A 44 -1.98 -9.60 -14.10
CA ASN A 44 -0.73 -9.60 -14.85
C ASN A 44 -0.68 -8.53 -15.97
N SER A 45 -1.51 -7.52 -15.84
CA SER A 45 -1.47 -6.29 -16.65
C SER A 45 -1.42 -5.10 -15.69
N SER A 46 -0.67 -4.05 -16.05
CA SER A 46 -0.57 -2.85 -15.21
C SER A 46 -1.92 -2.20 -15.04
N THR A 47 -2.32 -2.00 -13.79
CA THR A 47 -3.58 -1.34 -13.41
C THR A 47 -3.37 -0.52 -12.14
N ASP A 48 -4.31 0.38 -11.87
CA ASP A 48 -4.33 1.12 -10.61
C ASP A 48 -4.35 0.16 -9.42
N LEU A 49 -3.51 0.40 -8.43
CA LEU A 49 -3.50 -0.41 -7.21
C LEU A 49 -4.76 -0.15 -6.38
N MET A 50 -5.15 1.12 -6.29
CA MET A 50 -6.32 1.56 -5.53
C MET A 50 -7.35 2.12 -6.48
N ALA A 51 -8.49 1.44 -6.61
CA ALA A 51 -9.56 1.82 -7.51
C ALA A 51 -10.91 1.28 -7.03
N GLY A 52 -12.00 1.86 -7.56
CA GLY A 52 -13.36 1.44 -7.27
C GLY A 52 -13.83 1.86 -5.90
N ASN A 53 -14.73 1.08 -5.33
CA ASN A 53 -15.30 1.35 -4.02
C ASN A 53 -14.52 0.63 -2.91
N PHE A 54 -14.44 1.25 -1.76
CA PHE A 54 -13.88 0.68 -0.54
C PHE A 54 -14.76 1.04 0.66
N ILE A 55 -14.53 0.39 1.79
CA ILE A 55 -15.15 0.79 3.05
C ILE A 55 -14.32 1.92 3.61
N ASP A 56 -14.96 3.07 3.79
CA ASP A 56 -14.38 4.29 4.32
C ASP A 56 -14.49 4.30 5.84
N TYR A 57 -13.36 4.47 6.51
CA TYR A 57 -13.31 4.66 7.96
C TYR A 57 -12.76 6.06 8.23
N THR A 58 -13.64 7.04 8.32
CA THR A 58 -13.22 8.37 8.76
C THR A 58 -12.90 8.38 10.25
N ALA A 59 -12.12 9.35 10.69
CA ALA A 59 -11.70 9.46 12.08
C ALA A 59 -12.86 9.67 13.08
N VAL A 60 -14.04 10.01 12.61
CA VAL A 60 -15.18 10.45 13.44
C VAL A 60 -16.44 9.61 13.22
N ASP A 61 -16.56 8.96 12.09
CA ASP A 61 -17.79 8.26 11.75
C ASP A 61 -17.48 6.91 11.12
N ASP A 62 -18.08 5.89 11.68
CA ASP A 62 -18.02 4.52 11.18
C ASP A 62 -18.97 4.40 9.97
N ASP A 63 -18.59 5.03 8.86
CA ASP A 63 -19.35 4.89 7.63
C ASP A 63 -18.98 3.57 6.95
N THR A 64 -19.86 2.61 7.09
CA THR A 64 -19.72 1.30 6.46
C THR A 64 -20.20 1.29 5.00
N ALA A 65 -20.67 2.42 4.47
CA ALA A 65 -21.10 2.51 3.07
C ALA A 65 -19.87 2.51 2.14
N PRO A 66 -19.88 1.71 1.07
CA PRO A 66 -18.78 1.73 0.11
C PRO A 66 -18.66 3.10 -0.56
N THR A 67 -17.47 3.70 -0.47
CA THR A 67 -17.14 4.99 -1.07
C THR A 67 -16.23 4.77 -2.28
N ALA A 68 -16.41 5.58 -3.33
CA ALA A 68 -15.49 5.58 -4.47
C ALA A 68 -14.19 6.29 -4.10
N ILE A 69 -13.06 5.72 -4.52
CA ILE A 69 -11.77 6.34 -4.30
C ILE A 69 -11.61 7.59 -5.15
N ALA A 70 -11.06 8.66 -4.57
CA ALA A 70 -10.67 9.85 -5.30
C ALA A 70 -9.21 9.71 -5.79
N THR A 71 -9.01 9.85 -7.10
CA THR A 71 -7.70 9.64 -7.73
C THR A 71 -6.68 10.72 -7.38
N GLY A 72 -7.15 11.91 -6.97
CA GLY A 72 -6.31 13.03 -6.56
C GLY A 72 -5.90 13.02 -5.10
N ASP A 73 -6.46 12.15 -4.27
CA ASP A 73 -6.10 12.05 -2.85
C ASP A 73 -4.63 11.65 -2.70
N LYS A 74 -3.95 12.26 -1.75
CA LYS A 74 -2.57 11.90 -1.44
C LYS A 74 -2.51 10.68 -0.54
N VAL A 75 -1.52 9.83 -0.78
CA VAL A 75 -1.32 8.61 -0.01
C VAL A 75 -0.29 8.87 1.07
N ASN A 76 -0.72 9.37 2.21
CA ASN A 76 0.18 9.68 3.33
C ASN A 76 0.86 8.43 3.89
N PHE A 77 0.16 7.30 3.85
CA PHE A 77 0.71 6.01 4.25
C PHE A 77 0.13 4.91 3.37
N LEU A 78 0.96 3.95 2.98
CA LEU A 78 0.56 2.77 2.22
C LEU A 78 1.18 1.52 2.83
N PHE A 79 0.34 0.50 3.02
CA PHE A 79 0.74 -0.84 3.40
C PHE A 79 0.17 -1.84 2.40
N ILE A 80 1.02 -2.73 1.91
CA ILE A 80 0.63 -3.79 0.98
C ILE A 80 1.15 -5.12 1.51
N LYS A 81 0.28 -6.12 1.57
CA LYS A 81 0.67 -7.51 1.81
C LYS A 81 0.28 -8.37 0.62
N ASN A 82 1.24 -8.97 -0.02
CA ASN A 82 1.01 -9.99 -1.04
C ASN A 82 0.65 -11.30 -0.34
N THR A 83 -0.57 -11.79 -0.54
CA THR A 83 -1.05 -13.02 0.12
C THR A 83 -0.86 -14.27 -0.74
N ASP A 84 -0.35 -14.11 -1.96
CA ASP A 84 -0.04 -15.26 -2.83
C ASP A 84 1.15 -16.05 -2.31
N SER A 85 1.21 -17.32 -2.64
CA SER A 85 2.29 -18.22 -2.21
C SER A 85 3.39 -18.40 -3.25
N SER A 86 3.21 -17.88 -4.47
CA SER A 86 4.08 -18.18 -5.61
C SER A 86 4.36 -16.98 -6.50
N ASN A 87 3.42 -16.04 -6.64
CA ASN A 87 3.52 -14.94 -7.57
C ASN A 87 3.88 -13.64 -6.85
N ASP A 88 4.83 -12.91 -7.42
CA ASP A 88 5.26 -11.62 -6.93
C ASP A 88 4.33 -10.50 -7.44
N VAL A 89 4.32 -9.39 -6.73
CA VAL A 89 3.67 -8.15 -7.16
C VAL A 89 4.73 -7.06 -7.30
N TYR A 90 4.60 -6.24 -8.32
CA TYR A 90 5.47 -5.09 -8.57
C TYR A 90 4.62 -3.83 -8.62
N ILE A 91 5.08 -2.77 -7.97
CA ILE A 91 4.39 -1.47 -7.96
C ILE A 91 5.32 -0.37 -8.45
N VAL A 92 4.75 0.66 -9.06
CA VAL A 92 5.40 1.94 -9.39
C VAL A 92 4.62 3.07 -8.75
N LEU A 93 5.30 4.19 -8.46
CA LEU A 93 4.75 5.31 -7.68
C LEU A 93 4.77 6.64 -8.44
N ASP A 94 4.95 6.60 -9.76
CA ASP A 94 5.22 7.75 -10.63
C ASP A 94 4.22 7.91 -11.77
N ALA A 95 3.04 7.33 -11.67
CA ALA A 95 2.02 7.23 -12.73
C ALA A 95 2.49 6.44 -13.96
N GLY A 96 3.64 5.80 -13.90
CA GLY A 96 4.17 4.98 -14.97
C GLY A 96 3.45 3.63 -15.12
N THR A 97 3.72 2.94 -16.21
CA THR A 97 3.21 1.58 -16.41
C THR A 97 4.00 0.60 -15.54
N ALA A 98 3.32 -0.09 -14.62
CA ALA A 98 3.96 -1.12 -13.82
C ALA A 98 4.44 -2.28 -14.71
N SER A 99 5.65 -2.75 -14.45
CA SER A 99 6.29 -3.84 -15.18
C SER A 99 7.18 -4.64 -14.25
N THR A 100 7.29 -5.94 -14.50
CA THR A 100 8.19 -6.83 -13.74
C THR A 100 9.67 -6.54 -13.99
N SER A 101 10.00 -5.71 -14.98
CA SER A 101 11.37 -5.33 -15.38
C SER A 101 11.64 -3.83 -15.29
N ALA A 102 10.69 -3.01 -14.84
CA ALA A 102 10.91 -1.59 -14.67
C ALA A 102 11.97 -1.33 -13.59
N THR A 103 12.87 -0.37 -13.84
CA THR A 103 13.99 -0.07 -12.92
C THR A 103 13.54 0.60 -11.62
N ASP A 104 12.39 1.23 -11.64
CA ASP A 104 11.74 1.91 -10.52
C ASP A 104 10.69 1.03 -9.81
N ALA A 105 10.48 -0.18 -10.30
CA ALA A 105 9.50 -1.08 -9.70
C ALA A 105 9.95 -1.57 -8.31
N ILE A 106 9.04 -1.48 -7.37
CA ILE A 106 9.19 -2.07 -6.03
C ILE A 106 8.59 -3.47 -6.07
N LYS A 107 9.41 -4.47 -5.80
CA LYS A 107 8.97 -5.87 -5.74
C LYS A 107 8.46 -6.22 -4.36
N ILE A 108 7.26 -6.78 -4.30
CA ILE A 108 6.67 -7.38 -3.12
C ILE A 108 6.52 -8.87 -3.40
N ALA A 109 7.48 -9.65 -2.91
CA ALA A 109 7.53 -11.09 -3.17
C ALA A 109 6.31 -11.82 -2.57
N ALA A 110 6.07 -13.03 -3.05
CA ALA A 110 5.01 -13.89 -2.53
C ALA A 110 5.08 -14.02 -1.00
N GLY A 111 3.98 -13.75 -0.31
CA GLY A 111 3.88 -13.78 1.15
C GLY A 111 4.52 -12.58 1.89
N HIS A 112 5.14 -11.65 1.17
CA HIS A 112 5.83 -10.50 1.77
C HIS A 112 4.91 -9.28 1.91
N SER A 113 5.38 -8.34 2.74
CA SER A 113 4.73 -7.04 2.94
C SER A 113 5.69 -5.89 2.65
N TRP A 114 5.11 -4.76 2.29
CA TRP A 114 5.83 -3.51 2.07
C TRP A 114 4.99 -2.34 2.59
N TYR A 115 5.65 -1.29 3.07
CA TYR A 115 4.98 -0.09 3.56
C TYR A 115 5.88 1.13 3.40
N ALA A 116 5.27 2.30 3.26
CA ALA A 116 5.97 3.60 3.21
C ALA A 116 5.03 4.77 3.51
N ASN A 117 5.63 5.89 3.92
CA ASN A 117 5.00 7.21 3.90
C ASN A 117 5.24 7.85 2.53
N LEU A 118 4.17 8.30 1.87
CA LEU A 118 4.20 8.81 0.50
C LEU A 118 3.48 10.16 0.38
N PRO A 119 3.92 11.21 1.11
CA PRO A 119 3.12 12.44 1.29
C PRO A 119 2.87 13.25 0.01
N ASN A 120 3.58 12.95 -1.06
CA ASN A 120 3.44 13.66 -2.35
C ASN A 120 2.94 12.77 -3.49
N THR A 121 2.66 11.48 -3.21
CA THR A 121 2.15 10.54 -4.20
C THR A 121 0.63 10.50 -4.12
N THR A 122 -0.04 10.63 -5.26
CA THR A 122 -1.50 10.50 -5.33
C THR A 122 -1.93 9.06 -5.58
N VAL A 123 -3.20 8.78 -5.35
CA VAL A 123 -3.78 7.47 -5.67
C VAL A 123 -3.56 7.11 -7.14
N ALA A 124 -3.70 8.07 -8.06
CA ALA A 124 -3.52 7.86 -9.49
C ALA A 124 -2.07 7.54 -9.90
N ASP A 125 -1.09 7.85 -9.05
CA ASP A 125 0.32 7.59 -9.36
C ASP A 125 0.74 6.14 -9.12
N ILE A 126 -0.10 5.35 -8.41
CA ILE A 126 0.28 4.01 -7.96
C ILE A 126 -0.33 2.94 -8.84
N HIS A 127 0.51 2.33 -9.66
CA HIS A 127 0.13 1.19 -10.49
C HIS A 127 0.78 -0.10 -9.99
N ALA A 128 0.11 -1.22 -10.26
CA ALA A 128 0.57 -2.55 -9.85
C ALA A 128 0.42 -3.57 -10.97
N ILE A 129 1.28 -4.57 -10.95
CA ILE A 129 1.24 -5.74 -11.84
C ILE A 129 1.70 -6.98 -11.07
N SER A 130 1.08 -8.12 -11.33
CA SER A 130 1.59 -9.41 -10.84
C SER A 130 2.55 -10.06 -11.83
N SER A 131 3.42 -10.93 -11.34
CA SER A 131 4.42 -11.60 -12.17
C SER A 131 3.82 -12.63 -13.14
N SER A 132 2.63 -13.15 -12.87
CA SER A 132 2.05 -14.20 -13.70
C SER A 132 0.51 -14.16 -13.72
N SER A 133 -0.16 -14.64 -12.71
CA SER A 133 -1.62 -14.71 -12.61
C SER A 133 -2.16 -13.61 -11.71
N THR A 134 -3.48 -13.51 -11.58
CA THR A 134 -4.08 -12.59 -10.62
C THR A 134 -3.73 -12.97 -9.19
N VAL A 135 -3.26 -12.00 -8.45
CA VAL A 135 -2.83 -12.11 -7.05
C VAL A 135 -3.77 -11.29 -6.17
N THR A 136 -4.12 -11.80 -4.99
CA THR A 136 -4.84 -11.02 -3.99
C THR A 136 -3.85 -10.37 -3.03
N CYS A 137 -3.98 -9.06 -2.86
CA CYS A 137 -3.22 -8.28 -1.88
C CYS A 137 -4.14 -7.67 -0.83
N VAL A 138 -3.66 -7.59 0.41
CA VAL A 138 -4.24 -6.70 1.41
C VAL A 138 -3.62 -5.31 1.18
N VAL A 139 -4.44 -4.33 0.92
CA VAL A 139 -4.01 -2.94 0.76
C VAL A 139 -4.68 -2.08 1.82
N ALA A 140 -3.88 -1.38 2.60
CA ALA A 140 -4.33 -0.41 3.58
C ALA A 140 -3.59 0.92 3.38
N ALA A 141 -4.29 2.03 3.51
CA ALA A 141 -3.70 3.35 3.30
C ALA A 141 -4.37 4.41 4.17
N LEU A 142 -3.65 5.46 4.45
CA LEU A 142 -4.21 6.73 4.93
C LEU A 142 -4.23 7.70 3.75
N LEU A 143 -5.42 8.12 3.36
CA LEU A 143 -5.65 9.04 2.24
C LEU A 143 -5.97 10.43 2.79
N ASP A 144 -5.19 11.41 2.35
CA ASP A 144 -5.43 12.83 2.61
C ASP A 144 -6.35 13.36 1.49
N ASP A 145 -7.57 13.70 1.86
CA ASP A 145 -8.57 14.26 0.94
C ASP A 145 -8.13 15.69 0.55
N VAL A 146 -7.51 15.79 -0.60
CA VAL A 146 -7.14 17.08 -1.19
C VAL A 146 -8.36 17.66 -1.91
N ALA A 147 -9.13 18.46 -1.18
CA ALA A 147 -10.29 19.16 -1.72
C ALA A 147 -9.91 20.28 -2.70
#